data_83bfdc772a7c05db71655f991f60da6a
#
_entry.id   83bfdc772a7c05db71655f991f60da6a
#
_cell.length_a   1.000
_cell.length_b   1.000
_cell.length_c   1.000
_cell.angle_alpha   90.00
_cell.angle_beta   90.00
_cell.angle_gamma   90.00
#
_symmetry.space_group_name_H-M   'P 1'
#
loop_
_entity.id
_entity.type
_entity.pdbx_description
1 polymer ?
#
loop_
_entity_poly.entity_id
_entity_poly.type
_entity_poly.pdbx_seq_one_letter_code
_entity_poly.pdbx_strand_id
1 'polypeptide(L)'
;MEGFDTPAVLLPPSASPHDHALRPSEARSLAGADMVIWVGPELTGWLGDPITSLAPEAAQLVLSEAMGVSVLMLRQGGAFGEHDEDEHDDHDDHDEHEDEAPVDPHMWLDPQNAMVWLGSIAEALGALDPENAASYARNAAEGAAEISAKASSIGALVGAVPRSYLAYHDAFGYAEGWLGLTGIGAIQSGHAVELGPARLAELRGEIAEQGVSCVLTEPQYNSGLLDAVIAGRNRRLVMIDPLGGGFEAGPSLYLSILDQFAEIAKVCN
;
A
#
# COMPACT_ATOMS: atom_id res chain seq x y z
N MET A 1 -8.31 10.67 -15.58
CA MET A 1 -9.35 11.65 -16.02
C MET A 1 -8.73 12.94 -16.58
N GLU A 2 -7.48 12.88 -17.03
CA GLU A 2 -6.82 14.06 -17.59
C GLU A 2 -7.63 14.64 -18.77
N GLY A 3 -7.86 15.95 -18.75
CA GLY A 3 -8.68 16.64 -19.75
C GLY A 3 -10.18 16.70 -19.46
N PHE A 4 -10.64 16.09 -18.36
CA PHE A 4 -12.05 16.08 -17.95
C PHE A 4 -12.22 16.71 -16.56
N ASP A 5 -12.49 15.87 -15.55
CA ASP A 5 -12.71 16.32 -14.19
C ASP A 5 -11.64 15.76 -13.24
N THR A 6 -11.61 16.28 -12.02
CA THR A 6 -10.70 15.82 -10.97
C THR A 6 -11.50 14.99 -9.97
N PRO A 7 -11.10 13.74 -9.69
CA PRO A 7 -11.79 12.91 -8.72
C PRO A 7 -11.65 13.52 -7.31
N ALA A 8 -12.72 13.42 -6.52
CA ALA A 8 -12.65 13.75 -5.11
C ALA A 8 -11.87 12.66 -4.36
N VAL A 9 -10.94 13.08 -3.51
CA VAL A 9 -10.18 12.18 -2.63
C VAL A 9 -10.79 12.25 -1.24
N LEU A 10 -11.23 11.10 -0.70
CA LEU A 10 -11.85 11.04 0.62
C LEU A 10 -10.83 11.18 1.74
N LEU A 11 -9.68 10.51 1.61
CA LEU A 11 -8.64 10.53 2.63
C LEU A 11 -7.75 11.76 2.49
N PRO A 12 -7.55 12.55 3.55
CA PRO A 12 -6.52 13.58 3.53
C PRO A 12 -5.12 12.96 3.42
N PRO A 13 -4.14 13.64 2.78
CA PRO A 13 -2.82 13.09 2.49
C PRO A 13 -2.02 12.57 3.71
N SER A 14 -2.38 13.04 4.93
CA SER A 14 -1.70 12.65 6.17
C SER A 14 -2.43 11.56 6.96
N ALA A 15 -3.58 11.07 6.48
CA ALA A 15 -4.34 10.05 7.19
C ALA A 15 -3.89 8.65 6.77
N SER A 16 -3.89 7.72 7.73
CA SER A 16 -3.73 6.30 7.43
C SER A 16 -4.98 5.76 6.73
N PRO A 17 -4.86 4.98 5.66
CA PRO A 17 -6.02 4.33 5.05
C PRO A 17 -6.61 3.21 5.91
N HIS A 18 -5.82 2.62 6.80
CA HIS A 18 -6.25 1.50 7.64
C HIS A 18 -7.22 1.93 8.75
N ASP A 19 -7.09 3.16 9.23
CA ASP A 19 -7.89 3.67 10.35
C ASP A 19 -8.26 5.13 10.11
N HIS A 20 -9.53 5.37 9.75
CA HIS A 20 -10.05 6.71 9.51
C HIS A 20 -11.53 6.79 9.86
N ALA A 21 -11.92 7.88 10.54
CA ALA A 21 -13.31 8.21 10.79
C ALA A 21 -13.77 9.29 9.82
N LEU A 22 -14.80 9.00 9.01
CA LEU A 22 -15.36 9.93 8.03
C LEU A 22 -15.79 11.25 8.67
N ARG A 23 -15.26 12.34 8.16
CA ARG A 23 -15.71 13.69 8.50
C ARG A 23 -17.01 14.02 7.77
N PRO A 24 -17.81 14.98 8.28
CA PRO A 24 -19.07 15.35 7.62
C PRO A 24 -18.92 15.88 6.18
N SER A 25 -17.73 16.42 5.82
CA SER A 25 -17.42 16.85 4.45
C SER A 25 -17.17 15.66 3.53
N GLU A 26 -16.44 14.65 4.02
CA GLU A 26 -16.11 13.42 3.32
C GLU A 26 -17.38 12.58 3.09
N ALA A 27 -18.22 12.44 4.12
CA ALA A 27 -19.51 11.78 4.00
C ALA A 27 -20.43 12.44 2.96
N ARG A 28 -20.42 13.78 2.87
CA ARG A 28 -21.17 14.51 1.82
C ARG A 28 -20.59 14.29 0.44
N SER A 29 -19.26 14.23 0.32
CA SER A 29 -18.59 13.92 -0.95
C SER A 29 -18.95 12.50 -1.42
N LEU A 30 -18.91 11.53 -0.50
CA LEU A 30 -19.30 10.15 -0.77
C LEU A 30 -20.76 10.05 -1.22
N ALA A 31 -21.67 10.70 -0.51
CA ALA A 31 -23.11 10.70 -0.83
C ALA A 31 -23.46 11.34 -2.19
N GLY A 32 -22.57 12.14 -2.74
CA GLY A 32 -22.73 12.76 -4.06
C GLY A 32 -21.96 12.07 -5.18
N ALA A 33 -21.34 10.92 -4.91
CA ALA A 33 -20.52 10.23 -5.90
C ALA A 33 -21.37 9.41 -6.87
N ASP A 34 -21.07 9.50 -8.17
CA ASP A 34 -21.60 8.60 -9.20
C ASP A 34 -20.83 7.27 -9.24
N MET A 35 -19.58 7.30 -8.79
CA MET A 35 -18.69 6.14 -8.70
C MET A 35 -17.76 6.25 -7.49
N VAL A 36 -17.54 5.11 -6.82
CA VAL A 36 -16.52 4.95 -5.76
C VAL A 36 -15.46 3.98 -6.25
N ILE A 37 -14.21 4.44 -6.27
CA ILE A 37 -13.03 3.64 -6.60
C ILE A 37 -12.21 3.49 -5.32
N TRP A 38 -11.95 2.27 -4.89
CA TRP A 38 -11.22 1.98 -3.66
C TRP A 38 -10.47 0.65 -3.78
N VAL A 39 -9.44 0.46 -2.98
CA VAL A 39 -8.65 -0.79 -3.04
C VAL A 39 -9.52 -1.97 -2.62
N GLY A 40 -10.24 -1.85 -1.52
CA GLY A 40 -11.09 -2.91 -0.99
C GLY A 40 -11.14 -2.87 0.54
N PRO A 41 -11.91 -3.80 1.14
CA PRO A 41 -12.06 -3.89 2.58
C PRO A 41 -10.73 -4.21 3.30
N GLU A 42 -9.79 -4.84 2.64
CA GLU A 42 -8.47 -5.19 3.19
C GLU A 42 -7.66 -3.94 3.55
N LEU A 43 -7.82 -2.85 2.78
CA LEU A 43 -7.15 -1.57 3.05
C LEU A 43 -8.00 -0.64 3.91
N THR A 44 -9.29 -0.53 3.57
CA THR A 44 -10.21 0.47 4.13
C THR A 44 -11.49 -0.19 4.61
N GLY A 45 -11.39 -1.16 5.54
CA GLY A 45 -12.54 -1.92 6.05
C GLY A 45 -13.65 -1.02 6.63
N TRP A 46 -13.28 0.14 7.17
CA TRP A 46 -14.20 1.16 7.68
C TRP A 46 -15.09 1.80 6.59
N LEU A 47 -14.76 1.66 5.29
CA LEU A 47 -15.44 2.38 4.20
C LEU A 47 -16.64 1.62 3.63
N GLY A 48 -16.72 0.30 3.76
CA GLY A 48 -17.78 -0.54 3.18
C GLY A 48 -19.20 -0.14 3.61
N ASP A 49 -19.42 -0.02 4.92
CA ASP A 49 -20.71 0.40 5.47
C ASP A 49 -21.10 1.84 5.05
N PRO A 50 -20.21 2.84 5.12
CA PRO A 50 -20.44 4.16 4.55
C PRO A 50 -20.81 4.15 3.06
N ILE A 51 -20.15 3.39 2.20
CA ILE A 51 -20.51 3.28 0.78
C ILE A 51 -21.94 2.78 0.66
N THR A 52 -22.27 1.68 1.33
CA THR A 52 -23.61 1.07 1.27
C THR A 52 -24.71 2.01 1.77
N SER A 53 -24.43 2.77 2.82
CA SER A 53 -25.45 3.62 3.46
C SER A 53 -25.58 5.01 2.84
N LEU A 54 -24.49 5.61 2.34
CA LEU A 54 -24.48 6.99 1.86
C LEU A 54 -24.49 7.10 0.33
N ALA A 55 -23.96 6.10 -0.38
CA ALA A 55 -23.84 6.10 -1.83
C ALA A 55 -24.38 4.79 -2.46
N PRO A 56 -25.62 4.35 -2.11
CA PRO A 56 -26.15 3.06 -2.54
C PRO A 56 -26.34 2.93 -4.07
N GLU A 57 -26.44 4.05 -4.77
CA GLU A 57 -26.62 4.09 -6.24
C GLU A 57 -25.30 4.32 -6.98
N ALA A 58 -24.20 4.61 -6.28
CA ALA A 58 -22.91 4.81 -6.91
C ALA A 58 -22.37 3.49 -7.47
N ALA A 59 -21.82 3.54 -8.68
CA ALA A 59 -21.04 2.41 -9.19
C ALA A 59 -19.83 2.17 -8.30
N GLN A 60 -19.51 0.91 -8.02
CA GLN A 60 -18.34 0.57 -7.21
C GLN A 60 -17.29 -0.14 -8.07
N LEU A 61 -16.05 0.29 -7.93
CA LEU A 61 -14.89 -0.41 -8.47
C LEU A 61 -13.95 -0.75 -7.31
N VAL A 62 -13.95 -2.04 -6.95
CA VAL A 62 -13.03 -2.62 -5.97
C VAL A 62 -11.78 -3.05 -6.70
N LEU A 63 -10.66 -2.40 -6.43
CA LEU A 63 -9.43 -2.57 -7.20
C LEU A 63 -8.71 -3.88 -6.88
N SER A 64 -8.84 -4.40 -5.65
CA SER A 64 -8.31 -5.71 -5.27
C SER A 64 -8.95 -6.86 -6.04
N GLU A 65 -10.19 -6.70 -6.48
CA GLU A 65 -10.96 -7.69 -7.25
C GLU A 65 -10.77 -7.56 -8.77
N ALA A 66 -10.03 -6.54 -9.23
CA ALA A 66 -9.85 -6.31 -10.65
C ALA A 66 -9.11 -7.47 -11.32
N MET A 67 -9.61 -7.92 -12.47
CA MET A 67 -9.04 -9.07 -13.18
C MET A 67 -7.59 -8.80 -13.60
N GLY A 68 -6.69 -9.67 -13.16
CA GLY A 68 -5.26 -9.60 -13.47
C GLY A 68 -4.41 -8.94 -12.38
N VAL A 69 -5.01 -8.55 -11.27
CA VAL A 69 -4.28 -8.07 -10.09
C VAL A 69 -3.55 -9.24 -9.42
N SER A 70 -2.30 -9.05 -9.09
CA SER A 70 -1.52 -9.96 -8.24
C SER A 70 -1.86 -9.67 -6.78
N VAL A 71 -2.21 -10.71 -6.04
CA VAL A 71 -2.54 -10.64 -4.61
C VAL A 71 -1.46 -11.34 -3.82
N LEU A 72 -0.91 -10.68 -2.81
CA LEU A 72 -0.03 -11.26 -1.80
C LEU A 72 -0.79 -11.40 -0.49
N MET A 73 -0.39 -12.40 0.30
CA MET A 73 -0.87 -12.55 1.66
C MET A 73 0.05 -11.80 2.62
N LEU A 74 -0.49 -11.29 3.72
CA LEU A 74 0.31 -10.69 4.78
C LEU A 74 1.32 -11.72 5.32
N ARG A 75 2.53 -11.26 5.57
CA ARG A 75 3.60 -12.09 6.10
C ARG A 75 3.40 -12.31 7.58
N GLN A 76 3.52 -13.57 8.02
CA GLN A 76 3.34 -13.98 9.40
C GLN A 76 4.60 -14.67 9.94
N GLY A 77 4.78 -14.58 11.26
CA GLY A 77 5.84 -15.25 11.98
C GLY A 77 7.23 -14.58 11.85
N GLY A 78 8.16 -15.01 12.69
CA GLY A 78 9.52 -14.47 12.74
C GLY A 78 9.55 -12.95 12.93
N ALA A 79 10.41 -12.28 12.19
CA ALA A 79 10.57 -10.82 12.29
C ALA A 79 9.39 -10.00 11.72
N PHE A 80 8.40 -10.62 11.11
CA PHE A 80 7.16 -9.93 10.70
C PHE A 80 6.10 -9.91 11.81
N GLY A 81 6.25 -10.74 12.85
CA GLY A 81 5.30 -10.85 13.96
C GLY A 81 4.15 -11.81 13.67
N GLU A 82 3.35 -12.04 14.67
CA GLU A 82 2.08 -12.75 14.56
C GLU A 82 0.98 -11.70 14.44
N HIS A 83 -0.02 -11.95 13.60
CA HIS A 83 -1.25 -11.18 13.67
C HIS A 83 -2.04 -11.75 14.84
N ASP A 84 -2.20 -10.97 15.92
CA ASP A 84 -3.15 -11.30 16.97
C ASP A 84 -4.54 -11.30 16.31
N GLU A 85 -5.12 -12.48 16.17
CA GLU A 85 -6.54 -12.60 15.93
C GLU A 85 -7.22 -11.98 17.16
N ASP A 86 -8.00 -10.94 16.96
CA ASP A 86 -8.78 -10.32 18.02
C ASP A 86 -9.51 -11.43 18.81
N GLU A 87 -9.24 -11.52 20.12
CA GLU A 87 -9.94 -12.39 21.06
C GLU A 87 -11.45 -12.07 21.02
N HIS A 88 -12.17 -12.65 20.08
CA HIS A 88 -13.60 -12.79 20.16
C HIS A 88 -13.90 -14.02 20.98
N ASP A 89 -14.06 -13.79 22.29
CA ASP A 89 -14.64 -14.74 23.22
C ASP A 89 -15.96 -15.32 22.69
N ASP A 90 -16.01 -16.66 22.74
CA ASP A 90 -17.18 -17.51 22.82
C ASP A 90 -18.25 -17.41 21.72
N HIS A 91 -18.09 -18.23 20.66
CA HIS A 91 -19.22 -19.05 20.18
C HIS A 91 -18.67 -20.32 19.48
N ASP A 92 -18.92 -21.48 20.11
CA ASP A 92 -18.81 -22.81 19.54
C ASP A 92 -19.71 -22.95 18.31
N ASP A 93 -19.11 -22.88 17.12
CA ASP A 93 -19.61 -23.56 15.93
C ASP A 93 -18.39 -23.85 15.03
N HIS A 94 -17.95 -25.13 15.05
CA HIS A 94 -16.86 -25.64 14.22
C HIS A 94 -17.32 -25.76 12.76
N ASP A 95 -17.22 -24.68 12.00
CA ASP A 95 -17.03 -24.77 10.56
C ASP A 95 -15.53 -24.67 10.29
N GLU A 96 -14.95 -25.72 9.72
CA GLU A 96 -13.56 -25.79 9.27
C GLU A 96 -13.36 -24.80 8.11
N HIS A 97 -13.28 -23.51 8.42
CA HIS A 97 -12.69 -22.53 7.51
C HIS A 97 -11.18 -22.67 7.67
N GLU A 98 -10.51 -23.14 6.62
CA GLU A 98 -9.05 -23.04 6.53
C GLU A 98 -8.72 -21.54 6.72
N ASP A 99 -8.02 -21.20 7.80
CA ASP A 99 -7.58 -19.84 8.12
C ASP A 99 -6.57 -19.38 7.06
N GLU A 100 -7.07 -18.88 5.94
CA GLU A 100 -6.22 -18.24 4.94
C GLU A 100 -5.64 -16.95 5.55
N ALA A 101 -4.33 -16.78 5.45
CA ALA A 101 -3.69 -15.55 5.90
C ALA A 101 -4.36 -14.32 5.26
N PRO A 102 -4.54 -13.22 6.00
CA PRO A 102 -5.17 -12.03 5.45
C PRO A 102 -4.36 -11.46 4.28
N VAL A 103 -5.06 -10.83 3.34
CA VAL A 103 -4.47 -10.24 2.15
C VAL A 103 -3.64 -9.01 2.49
N ASP A 104 -2.44 -8.88 1.92
CA ASP A 104 -1.65 -7.66 1.97
C ASP A 104 -2.33 -6.57 1.11
N PRO A 105 -2.82 -5.48 1.71
CA PRO A 105 -3.59 -4.47 1.00
C PRO A 105 -2.75 -3.49 0.17
N HIS A 106 -1.41 -3.51 0.28
CA HIS A 106 -0.51 -2.53 -0.33
C HIS A 106 -0.25 -2.76 -1.82
N MET A 107 -1.26 -3.23 -2.52
CA MET A 107 -1.22 -3.71 -3.91
C MET A 107 -0.73 -2.67 -4.93
N TRP A 108 -0.91 -1.37 -4.65
CA TRP A 108 -0.44 -0.30 -5.54
C TRP A 108 1.08 -0.18 -5.60
N LEU A 109 1.82 -0.81 -4.69
CA LEU A 109 3.28 -0.82 -4.72
C LEU A 109 3.86 -1.83 -5.72
N ASP A 110 3.00 -2.64 -6.37
CA ASP A 110 3.34 -3.34 -7.61
C ASP A 110 2.94 -2.49 -8.82
N PRO A 111 3.89 -2.02 -9.65
CA PRO A 111 3.58 -1.29 -10.87
C PRO A 111 2.68 -2.06 -11.85
N GLN A 112 2.71 -3.40 -11.83
CA GLN A 112 1.84 -4.22 -12.67
C GLN A 112 0.38 -4.07 -12.24
N ASN A 113 0.10 -4.14 -10.93
CA ASN A 113 -1.23 -3.89 -10.40
C ASN A 113 -1.73 -2.49 -10.75
N ALA A 114 -0.87 -1.48 -10.61
CA ALA A 114 -1.23 -0.11 -10.97
C ALA A 114 -1.61 0.03 -12.45
N MET A 115 -0.91 -0.66 -13.36
CA MET A 115 -1.25 -0.67 -14.79
C MET A 115 -2.58 -1.40 -15.06
N VAL A 116 -2.86 -2.50 -14.38
CA VAL A 116 -4.16 -3.20 -14.44
C VAL A 116 -5.28 -2.27 -13.98
N TRP A 117 -5.08 -1.59 -12.86
CA TRP A 117 -6.06 -0.65 -12.31
C TRP A 117 -6.37 0.52 -13.26
N LEU A 118 -5.37 1.06 -13.95
CA LEU A 118 -5.62 2.09 -14.96
C LEU A 118 -6.59 1.61 -16.05
N GLY A 119 -6.44 0.36 -16.51
CA GLY A 119 -7.35 -0.26 -17.48
C GLY A 119 -8.76 -0.41 -16.93
N SER A 120 -8.90 -0.98 -15.73
CA SER A 120 -10.19 -1.19 -15.06
C SER A 120 -10.91 0.14 -14.77
N ILE A 121 -10.17 1.17 -14.35
CA ILE A 121 -10.70 2.51 -14.11
C ILE A 121 -11.20 3.12 -15.44
N ALA A 122 -10.42 3.00 -16.52
CA ALA A 122 -10.82 3.54 -17.81
C ALA A 122 -12.08 2.85 -18.37
N GLU A 123 -12.20 1.54 -18.19
CA GLU A 123 -13.39 0.78 -18.57
C GLU A 123 -14.61 1.22 -17.76
N ALA A 124 -14.49 1.32 -16.44
CA ALA A 124 -15.57 1.74 -15.57
C ALA A 124 -16.04 3.17 -15.86
N LEU A 125 -15.11 4.11 -16.07
CA LEU A 125 -15.41 5.48 -16.47
C LEU A 125 -16.07 5.54 -17.86
N GLY A 126 -15.59 4.72 -18.81
CA GLY A 126 -16.17 4.62 -20.14
C GLY A 126 -17.60 4.06 -20.16
N ALA A 127 -17.96 3.21 -19.18
CA ALA A 127 -19.31 2.72 -19.00
C ALA A 127 -20.27 3.81 -18.50
N LEU A 128 -19.79 4.72 -17.62
CA LEU A 128 -20.56 5.86 -17.12
C LEU A 128 -20.64 7.01 -18.13
N ASP A 129 -19.58 7.22 -18.89
CA ASP A 129 -19.43 8.30 -19.86
C ASP A 129 -18.93 7.75 -21.21
N PRO A 130 -19.83 7.12 -22.01
CA PRO A 130 -19.46 6.45 -23.26
C PRO A 130 -18.90 7.41 -24.32
N GLU A 131 -19.27 8.68 -24.30
CA GLU A 131 -18.79 9.68 -25.25
C GLU A 131 -17.28 9.92 -25.11
N ASN A 132 -16.73 9.76 -23.91
CA ASN A 132 -15.33 9.96 -23.57
C ASN A 132 -14.54 8.66 -23.38
N ALA A 133 -15.15 7.49 -23.56
CA ALA A 133 -14.53 6.17 -23.33
C ALA A 133 -13.18 6.00 -24.05
N ALA A 134 -13.09 6.42 -25.32
CA ALA A 134 -11.84 6.36 -26.08
C ALA A 134 -10.71 7.23 -25.50
N SER A 135 -11.05 8.32 -24.84
CA SER A 135 -10.08 9.21 -24.19
C SER A 135 -9.60 8.61 -22.85
N TYR A 136 -10.49 8.00 -22.07
CA TYR A 136 -10.11 7.28 -20.86
C TYR A 136 -9.17 6.11 -21.18
N ALA A 137 -9.50 5.32 -22.20
CA ALA A 137 -8.65 4.21 -22.64
C ALA A 137 -7.25 4.68 -23.09
N ARG A 138 -7.19 5.79 -23.84
CA ARG A 138 -5.91 6.38 -24.26
C ARG A 138 -5.08 6.85 -23.07
N ASN A 139 -5.67 7.62 -22.16
CA ASN A 139 -4.98 8.12 -20.97
C ASN A 139 -4.46 6.96 -20.10
N ALA A 140 -5.24 5.87 -19.95
CA ALA A 140 -4.82 4.66 -19.24
C ALA A 140 -3.63 3.99 -19.92
N ALA A 141 -3.64 3.86 -21.25
CA ALA A 141 -2.56 3.25 -22.00
C ALA A 141 -1.26 4.09 -21.94
N GLU A 142 -1.37 5.41 -22.02
CA GLU A 142 -0.24 6.33 -21.87
C GLU A 142 0.35 6.26 -20.46
N GLY A 143 -0.48 6.34 -19.42
CA GLY A 143 -0.04 6.20 -18.02
C GLY A 143 0.59 4.84 -17.74
N ALA A 144 0.04 3.76 -18.26
CA ALA A 144 0.61 2.43 -18.11
C ALA A 144 2.00 2.32 -18.76
N ALA A 145 2.19 2.92 -19.94
CA ALA A 145 3.49 2.96 -20.60
C ALA A 145 4.54 3.73 -19.78
N GLU A 146 4.15 4.87 -19.19
CA GLU A 146 5.03 5.67 -18.32
C GLU A 146 5.40 4.91 -17.04
N ILE A 147 4.44 4.25 -16.39
CA ILE A 147 4.66 3.42 -15.21
C ILE A 147 5.63 2.28 -15.54
N SER A 148 5.40 1.57 -16.65
CA SER A 148 6.25 0.46 -17.08
C SER A 148 7.69 0.90 -17.31
N ALA A 149 7.89 2.01 -18.01
CA ALA A 149 9.23 2.56 -18.29
C ALA A 149 9.94 2.98 -16.99
N LYS A 150 9.23 3.67 -16.08
CA LYS A 150 9.75 4.12 -14.79
C LYS A 150 10.13 2.93 -13.91
N ALA A 151 9.24 1.97 -13.73
CA ALA A 151 9.48 0.78 -12.92
C ALA A 151 10.66 -0.04 -13.44
N SER A 152 10.76 -0.23 -14.77
CA SER A 152 11.88 -0.93 -15.39
C SER A 152 13.21 -0.22 -15.12
N SER A 153 13.25 1.11 -15.21
CA SER A 153 14.45 1.90 -14.95
C SER A 153 14.90 1.79 -13.49
N ILE A 154 13.96 1.93 -12.55
CA ILE A 154 14.25 1.87 -11.11
C ILE A 154 14.60 0.42 -10.72
N GLY A 155 13.87 -0.57 -11.21
CA GLY A 155 14.13 -1.99 -10.96
C GLY A 155 15.53 -2.40 -11.40
N ALA A 156 15.97 -1.96 -12.57
CA ALA A 156 17.33 -2.20 -13.05
C ALA A 156 18.39 -1.53 -12.15
N LEU A 157 18.11 -0.34 -11.63
CA LEU A 157 19.02 0.39 -10.75
C LEU A 157 19.12 -0.27 -9.36
N VAL A 158 17.99 -0.60 -8.76
CA VAL A 158 17.91 -1.16 -7.40
C VAL A 158 18.29 -2.63 -7.40
N GLY A 159 17.80 -3.42 -8.36
CA GLY A 159 18.03 -4.86 -8.48
C GLY A 159 19.44 -5.25 -8.92
N ALA A 160 20.31 -4.29 -9.26
CA ALA A 160 21.69 -4.56 -9.67
C ALA A 160 22.52 -5.24 -8.56
N VAL A 161 22.15 -5.07 -7.29
CA VAL A 161 22.78 -5.68 -6.11
C VAL A 161 21.67 -6.20 -5.18
N PRO A 162 21.71 -7.47 -4.76
CA PRO A 162 20.77 -7.99 -3.77
C PRO A 162 20.83 -7.17 -2.47
N ARG A 163 19.68 -6.78 -1.95
CA ARG A 163 19.58 -6.01 -0.73
C ARG A 163 18.48 -6.56 0.16
N SER A 164 18.80 -6.63 1.45
CA SER A 164 17.82 -6.92 2.50
C SER A 164 17.42 -5.63 3.23
N TYR A 165 16.18 -5.54 3.63
CA TYR A 165 15.67 -4.38 4.37
C TYR A 165 14.82 -4.82 5.57
N LEU A 166 14.77 -3.94 6.57
CA LEU A 166 13.77 -3.93 7.61
C LEU A 166 12.77 -2.82 7.30
N ALA A 167 11.48 -3.09 7.38
CA ALA A 167 10.47 -2.04 7.24
C ALA A 167 10.07 -1.46 8.61
N TYR A 168 9.61 -0.21 8.64
CA TYR A 168 8.91 0.27 9.81
C TYR A 168 7.54 -0.42 9.94
N HIS A 169 6.79 -0.46 8.85
CA HIS A 169 5.50 -1.10 8.69
C HIS A 169 5.58 -2.07 7.50
N ASP A 170 4.90 -3.23 7.58
CA ASP A 170 4.97 -4.25 6.53
C ASP A 170 4.10 -3.89 5.32
N ALA A 171 4.54 -2.87 4.57
CA ALA A 171 3.84 -2.39 3.39
C ALA A 171 4.52 -2.73 2.06
N PHE A 172 5.80 -3.12 2.08
CA PHE A 172 6.63 -3.14 0.87
C PHE A 172 6.72 -4.50 0.18
N GLY A 173 5.91 -5.49 0.58
CA GLY A 173 5.90 -6.83 0.00
C GLY A 173 5.76 -6.83 -1.53
N TYR A 174 4.85 -6.04 -2.05
CA TYR A 174 4.64 -5.89 -3.49
C TYR A 174 5.80 -5.21 -4.22
N ALA A 175 6.60 -4.42 -3.53
CA ALA A 175 7.78 -3.78 -4.13
C ALA A 175 8.97 -4.74 -4.28
N GLU A 176 9.03 -5.83 -3.52
CA GLU A 176 10.15 -6.76 -3.53
C GLU A 176 10.39 -7.39 -4.89
N GLY A 177 9.33 -7.83 -5.55
CA GLY A 177 9.41 -8.55 -6.82
C GLY A 177 10.07 -7.76 -7.93
N TRP A 178 9.66 -6.51 -8.13
CA TRP A 178 10.17 -5.69 -9.22
C TRP A 178 11.47 -4.93 -8.88
N LEU A 179 11.81 -4.81 -7.59
CA LEU A 179 13.05 -4.17 -7.11
C LEU A 179 14.18 -5.18 -6.82
N GLY A 180 13.88 -6.47 -6.73
CA GLY A 180 14.85 -7.47 -6.30
C GLY A 180 15.29 -7.27 -4.85
N LEU A 181 14.37 -6.87 -3.96
CA LEU A 181 14.60 -6.68 -2.54
C LEU A 181 14.18 -7.92 -1.75
N THR A 182 14.67 -8.02 -0.52
CA THR A 182 14.23 -9.04 0.44
C THR A 182 13.92 -8.38 1.77
N GLY A 183 12.66 -8.34 2.16
CA GLY A 183 12.24 -7.94 3.49
C GLY A 183 12.60 -9.01 4.51
N ILE A 184 13.18 -8.60 5.63
CA ILE A 184 13.56 -9.53 6.70
C ILE A 184 12.67 -9.38 7.93
N GLY A 185 11.82 -8.37 7.97
CA GLY A 185 10.89 -8.13 9.05
C GLY A 185 10.31 -6.72 9.02
N ALA A 186 9.38 -6.47 9.93
CA ALA A 186 8.79 -5.17 10.17
C ALA A 186 8.81 -4.82 11.65
N ILE A 187 9.01 -3.53 11.95
CA ILE A 187 8.99 -3.04 13.34
C ILE A 187 7.57 -3.09 13.87
N GLN A 188 6.61 -2.69 13.05
CA GLN A 188 5.19 -2.75 13.33
C GLN A 188 4.54 -3.74 12.38
N SER A 189 3.98 -4.82 12.92
CA SER A 189 3.20 -5.80 12.19
C SER A 189 1.72 -5.43 12.26
N GLY A 190 1.05 -5.39 11.11
CA GLY A 190 -0.39 -5.22 11.03
C GLY A 190 -0.94 -3.99 11.77
N HIS A 191 -2.08 -4.13 12.43
CA HIS A 191 -2.73 -3.09 13.20
C HIS A 191 -2.00 -2.85 14.53
N ALA A 192 -1.24 -1.77 14.60
CA ALA A 192 -0.78 -1.03 15.80
C ALA A 192 -0.54 -1.81 17.12
N VAL A 193 0.09 -2.98 17.07
CA VAL A 193 0.56 -3.62 18.30
C VAL A 193 1.81 -2.87 18.80
N GLU A 194 1.77 -2.36 20.03
CA GLU A 194 2.93 -1.71 20.64
C GLU A 194 4.09 -2.70 20.74
N LEU A 195 5.27 -2.24 20.31
CA LEU A 195 6.49 -3.03 20.32
C LEU A 195 6.94 -3.33 21.77
N GLY A 196 6.57 -4.50 22.28
CA GLY A 196 7.01 -4.95 23.61
C GLY A 196 8.52 -5.23 23.66
N PRO A 197 9.12 -5.28 24.88
CA PRO A 197 10.56 -5.51 25.05
C PRO A 197 11.06 -6.83 24.45
N ALA A 198 10.24 -7.88 24.46
CA ALA A 198 10.58 -9.19 23.88
C ALA A 198 10.71 -9.08 22.35
N ARG A 199 9.72 -8.48 21.71
CA ARG A 199 9.71 -8.27 20.25
C ARG A 199 10.87 -7.37 19.80
N LEU A 200 11.18 -6.31 20.58
CA LEU A 200 12.34 -5.46 20.34
C LEU A 200 13.66 -6.26 20.37
N ALA A 201 13.80 -7.18 21.32
CA ALA A 201 15.00 -8.01 21.41
C ALA A 201 15.11 -8.99 20.25
N GLU A 202 14.01 -9.60 19.82
CA GLU A 202 13.92 -10.48 18.67
C GLU A 202 14.33 -9.76 17.38
N LEU A 203 13.70 -8.63 17.06
CA LEU A 203 14.04 -7.80 15.88
C LEU A 203 15.52 -7.40 15.86
N ARG A 204 16.09 -7.07 17.02
CA ARG A 204 17.53 -6.79 17.14
C ARG A 204 18.40 -7.98 16.83
N GLY A 205 17.96 -9.18 17.21
CA GLY A 205 18.60 -10.46 16.90
C GLY A 205 18.60 -10.72 15.39
N GLU A 206 17.43 -10.69 14.77
CA GLU A 206 17.23 -10.87 13.32
C GLU A 206 18.07 -9.89 12.49
N ILE A 207 18.04 -8.60 12.85
CA ILE A 207 18.88 -7.58 12.23
C ILE A 207 20.38 -7.92 12.34
N ALA A 208 20.80 -8.55 13.45
CA ALA A 208 22.19 -8.90 13.66
C ALA A 208 22.63 -10.09 12.81
N GLU A 209 21.76 -11.09 12.70
CA GLU A 209 22.04 -12.36 12.04
C GLU A 209 21.93 -12.28 10.51
N GLN A 210 20.88 -11.61 10.01
CA GLN A 210 20.59 -11.58 8.58
C GLN A 210 21.29 -10.48 7.79
N GLY A 211 21.90 -9.50 8.46
CA GLY A 211 22.68 -8.47 7.78
C GLY A 211 21.83 -7.50 6.96
N VAL A 212 21.06 -6.63 7.63
CA VAL A 212 20.20 -5.63 7.00
C VAL A 212 21.00 -4.56 6.27
N SER A 213 20.73 -4.35 5.00
CA SER A 213 21.35 -3.29 4.18
C SER A 213 20.84 -1.89 4.56
N CYS A 214 19.53 -1.76 4.79
CA CYS A 214 18.89 -0.49 5.17
C CYS A 214 17.55 -0.71 5.88
N VAL A 215 16.99 0.39 6.39
CA VAL A 215 15.67 0.42 7.00
C VAL A 215 14.77 1.35 6.18
N LEU A 216 13.64 0.83 5.73
CA LEU A 216 12.60 1.63 5.08
C LEU A 216 11.68 2.21 6.15
N THR A 217 11.46 3.50 6.08
CA THR A 217 10.59 4.24 7.00
C THR A 217 9.62 5.12 6.22
N GLU A 218 8.58 5.56 6.87
CA GLU A 218 7.49 6.31 6.28
C GLU A 218 7.26 7.61 7.08
N PRO A 219 6.82 8.72 6.44
CA PRO A 219 6.65 10.00 7.10
C PRO A 219 5.54 10.01 8.17
N GLN A 220 4.62 9.04 8.13
CA GLN A 220 3.49 8.91 9.05
C GLN A 220 3.89 8.41 10.43
N TYR A 221 5.07 7.78 10.56
CA TYR A 221 5.48 7.10 11.78
C TYR A 221 6.54 7.86 12.60
N ASN A 222 6.51 7.60 13.92
CA ASN A 222 7.41 8.23 14.87
C ASN A 222 8.81 7.59 14.83
N SER A 223 9.86 8.40 14.68
CA SER A 223 11.26 7.95 14.66
C SER A 223 11.75 7.33 15.98
N GLY A 224 11.12 7.65 17.11
CA GLY A 224 11.59 7.18 18.43
C GLY A 224 11.62 5.66 18.58
N LEU A 225 10.64 4.97 18.02
CA LEU A 225 10.60 3.50 18.01
C LEU A 225 11.68 2.92 17.11
N LEU A 226 11.86 3.53 15.94
CA LEU A 226 12.93 3.17 15.00
C LEU A 226 14.31 3.28 15.67
N ASP A 227 14.58 4.41 16.36
CA ASP A 227 15.83 4.62 17.08
C ASP A 227 16.07 3.54 18.13
N ALA A 228 15.03 3.09 18.82
CA ALA A 228 15.12 2.00 19.78
C ALA A 228 15.50 0.67 19.11
N VAL A 229 14.92 0.33 17.96
CA VAL A 229 15.22 -0.92 17.22
C VAL A 229 16.65 -0.92 16.70
N ILE A 230 17.10 0.17 16.08
CA ILE A 230 18.42 0.26 15.46
C ILE A 230 19.55 0.64 16.44
N ALA A 231 19.25 0.86 17.72
CA ALA A 231 20.12 1.40 18.75
C ALA A 231 21.60 1.02 18.60
N GLY A 232 22.46 2.02 18.47
CA GLY A 232 23.91 1.87 18.40
C GLY A 232 24.47 1.31 17.09
N ARG A 233 23.65 1.08 16.07
CA ARG A 233 24.05 0.57 14.76
C ARG A 233 23.94 1.68 13.72
N ASN A 234 25.00 1.90 12.95
CA ASN A 234 24.97 2.85 11.85
C ASN A 234 24.13 2.24 10.70
N ARG A 235 22.81 2.46 10.75
CA ARG A 235 21.88 1.96 9.73
C ARG A 235 21.51 3.07 8.76
N ARG A 236 21.38 2.71 7.51
CA ARG A 236 20.99 3.61 6.45
C ARG A 236 19.47 3.64 6.39
N LEU A 237 18.91 4.82 6.54
CA LEU A 237 17.46 5.04 6.51
C LEU A 237 17.06 5.53 5.13
N VAL A 238 16.03 4.95 4.57
CA VAL A 238 15.37 5.40 3.34
C VAL A 238 13.93 5.72 3.69
N MET A 239 13.54 6.97 3.53
CA MET A 239 12.17 7.39 3.70
C MET A 239 11.43 7.17 2.38
N ILE A 240 10.36 6.38 2.43
CA ILE A 240 9.42 6.13 1.33
C ILE A 240 8.05 6.54 1.83
N ASP A 241 7.39 7.43 1.12
CA ASP A 241 5.98 7.76 1.34
C ASP A 241 5.11 6.93 0.38
N PRO A 242 4.56 5.80 0.82
CA PRO A 242 3.79 4.91 -0.05
C PRO A 242 2.46 5.52 -0.50
N LEU A 243 1.96 6.50 0.24
CA LEU A 243 0.70 7.20 -0.08
C LEU A 243 0.91 8.43 -0.95
N GLY A 244 2.14 8.92 -1.05
CA GLY A 244 2.46 10.10 -1.85
C GLY A 244 1.93 11.41 -1.27
N GLY A 245 1.63 11.46 0.05
CA GLY A 245 1.04 12.62 0.71
C GLY A 245 1.89 13.89 0.65
N GLY A 246 3.21 13.73 0.41
CA GLY A 246 4.16 14.83 0.23
C GLY A 246 4.24 15.37 -1.20
N PHE A 247 3.57 14.76 -2.16
CA PHE A 247 3.63 15.15 -3.58
C PHE A 247 2.35 15.86 -4.03
N GLU A 248 2.47 16.60 -5.13
CA GLU A 248 1.32 17.24 -5.76
C GLU A 248 0.40 16.17 -6.38
N ALA A 249 -0.91 16.29 -6.11
CA ALA A 249 -1.89 15.41 -6.71
C ALA A 249 -1.98 15.64 -8.23
N GLY A 250 -2.08 14.57 -8.99
CA GLY A 250 -2.17 14.67 -10.45
C GLY A 250 -1.56 13.45 -11.17
N PRO A 251 -1.45 13.48 -12.50
CA PRO A 251 -0.98 12.36 -13.30
C PRO A 251 0.43 11.86 -12.93
N SER A 252 1.29 12.73 -12.41
CA SER A 252 2.66 12.40 -12.03
C SER A 252 2.80 11.84 -10.61
N LEU A 253 1.74 11.84 -9.79
CA LEU A 253 1.81 11.42 -8.38
C LEU A 253 2.38 10.00 -8.25
N TYR A 254 1.82 9.05 -8.97
CA TYR A 254 2.26 7.66 -8.87
C TYR A 254 3.72 7.47 -9.34
N LEU A 255 4.14 8.16 -10.39
CA LEU A 255 5.53 8.15 -10.84
C LEU A 255 6.47 8.74 -9.78
N SER A 256 6.02 9.73 -9.02
CA SER A 256 6.78 10.31 -7.90
C SER A 256 6.90 9.34 -6.73
N ILE A 257 5.86 8.53 -6.47
CA ILE A 257 5.94 7.44 -5.47
C ILE A 257 7.00 6.42 -5.91
N LEU A 258 7.00 5.99 -7.17
CA LEU A 258 8.00 5.06 -7.69
C LEU A 258 9.42 5.63 -7.62
N ASP A 259 9.60 6.92 -7.91
CA ASP A 259 10.94 7.56 -7.91
C ASP A 259 11.63 7.49 -6.54
N GLN A 260 10.89 7.47 -5.44
CA GLN A 260 11.46 7.35 -4.10
C GLN A 260 12.28 6.06 -3.92
N PHE A 261 11.85 4.96 -4.56
CA PHE A 261 12.55 3.68 -4.48
C PHE A 261 13.97 3.72 -5.08
N ALA A 262 14.26 4.68 -5.97
CA ALA A 262 15.62 4.86 -6.49
C ALA A 262 16.64 5.25 -5.39
N GLU A 263 16.19 5.84 -4.27
CA GLU A 263 17.05 6.17 -3.12
C GLU A 263 17.65 4.90 -2.46
N ILE A 264 16.96 3.76 -2.56
CA ILE A 264 17.47 2.48 -2.06
C ILE A 264 18.81 2.15 -2.70
N ALA A 265 18.96 2.35 -4.01
CA ALA A 265 20.23 2.10 -4.70
C ALA A 265 21.35 3.02 -4.24
N LYS A 266 21.04 4.22 -3.77
CA LYS A 266 22.03 5.20 -3.28
C LYS A 266 22.41 4.96 -1.83
N VAL A 267 21.45 4.60 -1.01
CA VAL A 267 21.58 4.54 0.45
C VAL A 267 21.90 3.11 0.93
N CYS A 268 21.31 2.08 0.37
CA CYS A 268 21.39 0.69 0.83
C CYS A 268 22.56 -0.10 0.18
N ASN A 269 23.76 0.42 0.21
CA ASN A 269 24.95 -0.22 -0.37
C ASN A 269 25.77 -0.99 0.67
#